data_5442d5baba9e1dff1e517c911b37eb2d
#
_entry.id   5442d5baba9e1dff1e517c911b37eb2d
#
_cell.length_a   1.000
_cell.length_b   1.000
_cell.length_c   1.000
_cell.angle_alpha   90.00
_cell.angle_beta   90.00
_cell.angle_gamma   90.00
#
_symmetry.space_group_name_H-M   'P 1'
#
loop_
_entity.id
_entity.type
_entity.pdbx_description
1 polymer ?
#
loop_
_entity_poly.entity_id
_entity_poly.type
_entity_poly.pdbx_seq_one_letter_code
_entity_poly.pdbx_strand_id
1 'polypeptide(L)'
;MTHSSPSSSLFSVFRPSHALRALPLLACFAAGMMSGLAEAKARPARGGAYDGVWNVVFATTQGTCSSGYSVPFTVSGSRVSSAGGGRVSGAINRTGSVAVNVSVGRSHATGGGRLADGGGGGTWRGEISGDRCSGTWQATRS
;
A
#
# COMPACT_ATOMS: atom_id res chain seq x y z
N MET A 1 17.58 13.49 -47.81
CA MET A 1 18.34 12.31 -48.27
C MET A 1 17.87 11.16 -47.41
N THR A 2 16.80 10.48 -47.88
CA THR A 2 16.91 9.14 -48.53
C THR A 2 17.39 8.08 -47.52
N HIS A 3 16.70 7.01 -47.19
CA HIS A 3 15.84 6.07 -47.90
C HIS A 3 15.17 5.18 -46.86
N SER A 4 13.87 4.91 -46.91
CA SER A 4 13.23 3.81 -47.66
C SER A 4 13.61 2.43 -47.12
N SER A 5 12.67 1.74 -46.54
CA SER A 5 11.58 0.90 -47.08
C SER A 5 11.90 -0.60 -47.00
N PRO A 6 10.98 -1.46 -47.38
CA PRO A 6 10.32 -2.44 -46.52
C PRO A 6 10.57 -3.87 -47.07
N SER A 7 10.02 -4.86 -46.40
CA SER A 7 9.77 -6.19 -47.01
C SER A 7 8.81 -6.95 -46.13
N SER A 8 7.55 -7.10 -46.46
CA SER A 8 6.91 -7.93 -47.49
C SER A 8 7.16 -9.43 -47.38
N SER A 9 6.04 -10.08 -47.16
CA SER A 9 5.57 -11.34 -47.76
C SER A 9 6.15 -12.64 -47.21
N LEU A 10 5.29 -13.57 -46.83
CA LEU A 10 4.79 -14.54 -47.79
C LEU A 10 3.59 -15.33 -47.22
N PHE A 11 2.58 -15.34 -48.02
CA PHE A 11 1.45 -16.24 -48.04
C PHE A 11 1.92 -17.70 -48.17
N SER A 12 1.30 -18.58 -47.42
CA SER A 12 1.24 -19.97 -47.85
C SER A 12 -0.18 -20.50 -47.70
N VAL A 13 -0.82 -20.54 -48.82
CA VAL A 13 -2.09 -21.18 -49.10
C VAL A 13 -1.83 -22.66 -49.26
N PHE A 14 -2.49 -23.48 -48.47
CA PHE A 14 -2.68 -24.89 -48.79
C PHE A 14 -4.16 -25.27 -48.74
N ARG A 15 -4.69 -25.60 -49.90
CA ARG A 15 -5.96 -26.28 -50.20
C ARG A 15 -5.62 -27.56 -50.95
N PRO A 16 -6.59 -28.44 -51.21
CA PRO A 16 -7.39 -29.34 -50.35
C PRO A 16 -7.23 -30.79 -50.82
N SER A 17 -7.80 -31.73 -50.14
CA SER A 17 -8.19 -32.97 -50.78
C SER A 17 -9.33 -33.69 -50.00
N HIS A 18 -10.37 -33.97 -50.77
CA HIS A 18 -11.55 -34.72 -50.42
C HIS A 18 -11.23 -36.19 -50.19
N ALA A 19 -11.85 -36.77 -49.17
CA ALA A 19 -12.23 -38.17 -49.20
C ALA A 19 -13.47 -38.37 -48.31
N LEU A 20 -14.60 -38.61 -48.98
CA LEU A 20 -15.82 -39.21 -48.41
C LEU A 20 -15.50 -40.63 -47.92
N ARG A 21 -15.96 -40.95 -46.70
CA ARG A 21 -16.43 -42.28 -46.37
C ARG A 21 -17.15 -42.32 -45.05
N ALA A 22 -18.48 -42.65 -45.19
CA ALA A 22 -19.30 -43.47 -44.29
C ALA A 22 -19.43 -43.19 -42.81
N LEU A 23 -20.69 -42.88 -42.43
CA LEU A 23 -21.25 -43.02 -41.07
C LEU A 23 -21.14 -44.47 -40.53
N PRO A 24 -21.04 -44.63 -39.21
CA PRO A 24 -22.29 -44.93 -38.48
C PRO A 24 -22.47 -44.11 -37.18
N LEU A 25 -23.73 -43.98 -36.86
CA LEU A 25 -24.32 -43.49 -35.63
C LEU A 25 -23.66 -44.11 -34.40
N LEU A 26 -23.12 -43.29 -33.50
CA LEU A 26 -23.01 -43.64 -32.08
C LEU A 26 -23.35 -42.41 -31.26
N ALA A 27 -24.46 -42.53 -30.55
CA ALA A 27 -24.85 -41.62 -29.50
C ALA A 27 -23.80 -41.64 -28.41
N CYS A 28 -23.15 -40.51 -28.16
CA CYS A 28 -22.28 -40.32 -27.01
C CYS A 28 -22.67 -39.05 -26.27
N PHE A 29 -23.26 -39.26 -25.13
CA PHE A 29 -23.25 -38.49 -23.92
C PHE A 29 -22.61 -37.09 -24.02
N ALA A 30 -23.46 -36.08 -24.00
CA ALA A 30 -23.08 -34.74 -23.61
C ALA A 30 -22.79 -34.75 -22.10
N ALA A 31 -21.55 -35.05 -21.73
CA ALA A 31 -21.03 -34.73 -20.43
C ALA A 31 -20.74 -33.24 -20.43
N GLY A 32 -21.67 -32.45 -19.92
CA GLY A 32 -21.48 -31.06 -19.65
C GLY A 32 -20.33 -30.87 -18.65
N MET A 33 -19.16 -30.51 -19.17
CA MET A 33 -18.11 -29.95 -18.34
C MET A 33 -18.53 -28.52 -17.96
N MET A 34 -19.29 -28.43 -16.88
CA MET A 34 -19.37 -27.18 -16.12
C MET A 34 -17.96 -26.90 -15.59
N SER A 35 -17.21 -26.13 -16.34
CA SER A 35 -16.02 -25.46 -15.81
C SER A 35 -16.51 -24.50 -14.74
N GLY A 36 -16.58 -24.96 -13.50
CA GLY A 36 -16.76 -24.12 -12.36
C GLY A 36 -15.60 -23.13 -12.35
N LEU A 37 -15.89 -21.89 -12.71
CA LEU A 37 -15.03 -20.77 -12.36
C LEU A 37 -14.91 -20.81 -10.84
N ALA A 38 -13.83 -21.38 -10.34
CA ALA A 38 -13.44 -21.22 -8.96
C ALA A 38 -13.14 -19.72 -8.79
N GLU A 39 -14.14 -18.96 -8.34
CA GLU A 39 -13.89 -17.64 -7.80
C GLU A 39 -12.88 -17.81 -6.68
N ALA A 40 -11.64 -17.48 -6.98
CA ALA A 40 -10.62 -17.33 -5.97
C ALA A 40 -11.08 -16.20 -5.05
N LYS A 41 -11.79 -16.59 -3.98
CA LYS A 41 -12.19 -15.68 -2.91
C LYS A 41 -10.90 -15.04 -2.43
N ALA A 42 -10.68 -13.75 -2.79
CA ALA A 42 -9.53 -12.99 -2.37
C ALA A 42 -9.48 -13.09 -0.84
N ARG A 43 -8.46 -13.76 -0.31
CA ARG A 43 -8.20 -13.75 1.12
C ARG A 43 -8.09 -12.28 1.52
N PRO A 44 -8.88 -11.80 2.50
CA PRO A 44 -8.67 -10.48 3.04
C PRO A 44 -7.21 -10.40 3.45
N ALA A 45 -6.49 -9.40 2.92
CA ALA A 45 -5.13 -9.13 3.33
C ALA A 45 -5.16 -9.03 4.86
N ARG A 46 -4.42 -9.90 5.54
CA ARG A 46 -4.31 -9.82 7.00
C ARG A 46 -3.73 -8.46 7.28
N GLY A 47 -4.50 -7.60 7.93
CA GLY A 47 -4.05 -6.30 8.36
C GLY A 47 -2.72 -6.46 9.12
N GLY A 48 -1.84 -5.49 9.02
CA GLY A 48 -0.59 -5.49 9.79
C GLY A 48 -0.90 -5.47 11.28
N ALA A 49 0.00 -5.98 12.11
CA ALA A 49 -0.17 -6.03 13.57
C ALA A 49 -0.46 -4.65 14.18
N TYR A 50 -0.04 -3.60 13.49
CA TYR A 50 -0.19 -2.20 13.93
C TYR A 50 -1.25 -1.42 13.15
N ASP A 51 -1.99 -2.06 12.25
CA ASP A 51 -3.03 -1.39 11.46
C ASP A 51 -4.12 -0.80 12.34
N GLY A 52 -4.60 0.36 11.96
CA GLY A 52 -5.66 1.06 12.67
C GLY A 52 -5.38 2.55 12.82
N VAL A 53 -6.24 3.20 13.59
CA VAL A 53 -6.09 4.61 13.94
C VAL A 53 -5.35 4.72 15.29
N TRP A 54 -4.39 5.61 15.34
CA TRP A 54 -3.56 5.87 16.49
C TRP A 54 -3.67 7.33 16.87
N ASN A 55 -4.11 7.61 18.08
CA ASN A 55 -4.11 8.95 18.63
C ASN A 55 -2.74 9.26 19.22
N VAL A 56 -2.03 10.21 18.63
CA VAL A 56 -0.65 10.56 19.01
C VAL A 56 -0.62 11.92 19.68
N VAL A 57 -0.12 11.95 20.90
CA VAL A 57 0.06 13.15 21.70
C VAL A 57 1.53 13.54 21.71
N PHE A 58 1.82 14.78 21.36
CA PHE A 58 3.17 15.34 21.35
C PHE A 58 3.43 16.23 22.56
N ALA A 59 4.57 16.04 23.19
CA ALA A 59 5.06 16.90 24.25
C ALA A 59 6.41 17.53 23.83
N THR A 60 6.52 18.85 23.97
CA THR A 60 7.76 19.58 23.74
C THR A 60 8.59 19.58 25.02
N THR A 61 9.84 19.15 24.90
CA THR A 61 10.79 19.13 26.01
C THR A 61 11.91 20.15 25.82
N GLN A 62 12.14 20.61 24.58
CA GLN A 62 13.09 21.65 24.25
C GLN A 62 12.51 22.57 23.17
N GLY A 63 12.77 23.87 23.30
CA GLY A 63 12.23 24.90 22.41
C GLY A 63 10.95 25.53 22.95
N THR A 64 10.36 26.42 22.16
CA THR A 64 9.18 27.22 22.55
C THR A 64 7.88 26.73 21.92
N CYS A 65 7.91 25.59 21.24
CA CYS A 65 6.73 25.04 20.58
C CYS A 65 5.69 24.57 21.59
N SER A 66 4.43 24.68 21.20
CA SER A 66 3.31 24.19 22.03
C SER A 66 3.41 22.70 22.30
N SER A 67 2.97 22.31 23.49
CA SER A 67 2.82 20.89 23.90
C SER A 67 1.35 20.48 23.93
N GLY A 68 1.10 19.18 24.00
CA GLY A 68 -0.25 18.64 24.16
C GLY A 68 -1.05 18.53 22.86
N TYR A 69 -0.41 18.59 21.72
CA TYR A 69 -1.06 18.32 20.45
C TYR A 69 -1.45 16.85 20.35
N SER A 70 -2.71 16.62 20.04
CA SER A 70 -3.22 15.30 19.73
C SER A 70 -3.60 15.22 18.24
N VAL A 71 -3.03 14.28 17.54
CA VAL A 71 -3.24 14.10 16.10
C VAL A 71 -3.52 12.63 15.79
N PRO A 72 -4.58 12.32 15.02
CA PRO A 72 -4.83 10.96 14.57
C PRO A 72 -3.90 10.61 13.41
N PHE A 73 -3.25 9.47 13.52
CA PHE A 73 -2.50 8.82 12.45
C PHE A 73 -3.17 7.51 12.07
N THR A 74 -3.11 7.19 10.81
CA THR A 74 -3.61 5.90 10.29
C THR A 74 -2.42 5.04 9.88
N VAL A 75 -2.41 3.81 10.36
CA VAL A 75 -1.46 2.78 9.94
C VAL A 75 -2.19 1.76 9.07
N SER A 76 -1.64 1.47 7.91
CA SER A 76 -2.15 0.46 7.00
C SER A 76 -0.97 -0.31 6.39
N GLY A 77 -0.89 -1.60 6.71
CA GLY A 77 0.27 -2.43 6.41
C GLY A 77 1.49 -1.95 7.20
N SER A 78 2.51 -1.48 6.50
CA SER A 78 3.71 -0.88 7.12
C SER A 78 3.76 0.64 6.97
N ARG A 79 2.70 1.27 6.45
CA ARG A 79 2.71 2.69 6.07
C ARG A 79 1.94 3.54 7.07
N VAL A 80 2.49 4.69 7.41
CA VAL A 80 1.86 5.70 8.28
C VAL A 80 1.37 6.87 7.43
N SER A 81 0.14 7.31 7.68
CA SER A 81 -0.47 8.49 7.07
C SER A 81 -1.19 9.32 8.14
N SER A 82 -1.47 10.58 7.85
CA SER A 82 -2.24 11.45 8.74
C SER A 82 -3.70 11.48 8.33
N ALA A 83 -4.60 11.44 9.30
CA ALA A 83 -6.02 11.69 9.10
C ALA A 83 -6.40 13.18 9.31
N GLY A 84 -5.50 13.97 9.87
CA GLY A 84 -5.78 15.36 10.30
C GLY A 84 -5.24 16.47 9.37
N GLY A 85 -4.88 16.14 8.14
CA GLY A 85 -4.24 17.09 7.22
C GLY A 85 -2.71 17.13 7.39
N GLY A 86 -2.03 17.83 6.48
CA GLY A 86 -0.58 17.78 6.39
C GLY A 86 -0.08 16.57 5.59
N ARG A 87 1.20 16.60 5.30
CA ARG A 87 1.87 15.49 4.59
C ARG A 87 2.64 14.64 5.60
N VAL A 88 2.24 13.40 5.73
CA VAL A 88 2.92 12.42 6.57
C VAL A 88 3.45 11.31 5.68
N SER A 89 4.71 11.00 5.86
CA SER A 89 5.35 9.82 5.27
C SER A 89 6.08 9.05 6.36
N GLY A 90 5.90 7.75 6.42
CA GLY A 90 6.56 6.96 7.44
C GLY A 90 6.28 5.48 7.29
N ALA A 91 7.05 4.71 8.03
CA ALA A 91 6.94 3.26 8.06
C ALA A 91 7.02 2.71 9.47
N ILE A 92 6.37 1.58 9.66
CA ILE A 92 6.47 0.73 10.85
C ILE A 92 6.96 -0.64 10.40
N ASN A 93 8.00 -1.13 11.02
CA ASN A 93 8.48 -2.47 10.74
C ASN A 93 7.74 -3.53 11.57
N ARG A 94 8.02 -4.80 11.31
CA ARG A 94 7.36 -5.93 11.98
C ARG A 94 7.60 -5.98 13.49
N THR A 95 8.65 -5.35 13.98
CA THR A 95 8.98 -5.26 15.41
C THR A 95 8.38 -4.03 16.08
N GLY A 96 7.56 -3.25 15.37
CA GLY A 96 6.93 -2.04 15.87
C GLY A 96 7.81 -0.79 15.84
N SER A 97 9.01 -0.85 15.30
CA SER A 97 9.85 0.34 15.16
C SER A 97 9.27 1.31 14.14
N VAL A 98 9.15 2.55 14.52
CA VAL A 98 8.50 3.64 13.78
C VAL A 98 9.53 4.66 13.32
N ALA A 99 9.41 5.11 12.09
CA ALA A 99 10.10 6.28 11.56
C ALA A 99 9.14 7.08 10.70
N VAL A 100 8.93 8.36 11.01
CA VAL A 100 7.98 9.24 10.32
C VAL A 100 8.59 10.61 10.04
N ASN A 101 8.13 11.19 8.93
CA ASN A 101 8.36 12.59 8.58
C ASN A 101 6.99 13.27 8.43
N VAL A 102 6.86 14.43 9.01
CA VAL A 102 5.63 15.24 9.02
C VAL A 102 5.94 16.61 8.46
N SER A 103 5.08 17.10 7.56
CA SER A 103 5.19 18.47 7.03
C SER A 103 3.81 19.10 6.99
N VAL A 104 3.66 20.27 7.57
CA VAL A 104 2.42 21.07 7.58
C VAL A 104 2.80 22.52 7.29
N GLY A 105 2.44 23.00 6.11
CA GLY A 105 2.84 24.32 5.69
C GLY A 105 4.37 24.49 5.69
N ARG A 106 4.88 25.41 6.48
CA ARG A 106 6.32 25.69 6.65
C ARG A 106 6.97 24.85 7.76
N SER A 107 6.18 24.14 8.54
CA SER A 107 6.68 23.30 9.64
C SER A 107 7.03 21.90 9.15
N HIS A 108 8.10 21.36 9.68
CA HIS A 108 8.53 19.99 9.42
C HIS A 108 9.10 19.35 10.68
N ALA A 109 8.85 18.07 10.85
CA ALA A 109 9.35 17.30 11.97
C ALA A 109 9.66 15.86 11.56
N THR A 110 10.57 15.26 12.26
CA THR A 110 10.88 13.83 12.17
C THR A 110 10.62 13.18 13.51
N GLY A 111 10.05 11.99 13.50
CA GLY A 111 9.79 11.20 14.70
C GLY A 111 10.29 9.79 14.55
N GLY A 112 10.75 9.22 15.66
CA GLY A 112 11.13 7.83 15.77
C GLY A 112 10.71 7.25 17.11
N GLY A 113 10.49 5.94 17.15
CA GLY A 113 10.06 5.26 18.36
C GLY A 113 9.57 3.84 18.12
N ARG A 114 8.65 3.40 18.95
CA ARG A 114 8.13 2.04 18.88
C ARG A 114 6.65 2.00 19.23
N LEU A 115 5.88 1.21 18.49
CA LEU A 115 4.54 0.76 18.84
C LEU A 115 4.60 -0.65 19.43
N ALA A 116 3.72 -0.89 20.37
CA ALA A 116 3.42 -2.20 20.95
C ALA A 116 1.89 -2.41 20.93
N ASP A 117 1.40 -3.44 21.61
CA ASP A 117 -0.03 -3.78 21.65
C ASP A 117 -0.86 -2.65 22.29
N GLY A 118 -1.50 -1.86 21.44
CA GLY A 118 -2.40 -0.78 21.84
C GLY A 118 -1.74 0.53 22.28
N GLY A 119 -0.43 0.61 22.40
CA GLY A 119 0.28 1.81 22.79
C GLY A 119 1.64 1.97 22.14
N GLY A 120 2.27 3.12 22.34
CA GLY A 120 3.61 3.37 21.84
C GLY A 120 4.15 4.72 22.26
N GLY A 121 5.40 4.97 21.90
CA GLY A 121 6.04 6.24 22.20
C GLY A 121 7.41 6.36 21.56
N GLY A 122 7.95 7.57 21.67
CA GLY A 122 9.25 7.87 21.11
C GLY A 122 9.62 9.34 21.24
N THR A 123 10.52 9.78 20.39
CA THR A 123 10.99 11.16 20.36
C THR A 123 10.72 11.79 18.99
N TRP A 124 10.63 13.09 18.99
CA TRP A 124 10.52 13.88 17.76
C TRP A 124 11.44 15.11 17.83
N ARG A 125 11.74 15.64 16.68
CA ARG A 125 12.47 16.91 16.50
C ARG A 125 12.04 17.57 15.19
N GLY A 126 12.02 18.88 15.16
CA GLY A 126 11.63 19.60 13.96
C GLY A 126 11.79 21.10 14.08
N GLU A 127 11.34 21.76 13.03
CA GLU A 127 11.19 23.21 12.97
C GLU A 127 9.71 23.51 12.80
N ILE A 128 9.12 24.17 13.76
CA ILE A 128 7.70 24.50 13.83
C ILE A 128 7.56 26.01 13.77
N SER A 129 7.03 26.50 12.66
CA SER A 129 6.86 27.95 12.43
C SER A 129 8.15 28.77 12.56
N GLY A 130 9.31 28.14 12.31
CA GLY A 130 10.63 28.76 12.41
C GLY A 130 11.37 28.45 13.71
N ASP A 131 10.71 27.89 14.73
CA ASP A 131 11.35 27.51 15.98
C ASP A 131 11.82 26.06 15.96
N ARG A 132 13.04 25.83 16.41
CA ARG A 132 13.59 24.48 16.55
C ARG A 132 13.13 23.89 17.88
N CYS A 133 12.41 22.78 17.79
CA CYS A 133 11.89 22.09 18.95
C CYS A 133 12.14 20.61 18.90
N SER A 134 12.14 19.98 20.05
CA SER A 134 12.15 18.54 20.19
C SER A 134 11.38 18.09 21.43
N GLY A 135 11.06 16.82 21.45
CA GLY A 135 10.30 16.29 22.56
C GLY A 135 10.00 14.81 22.43
N THR A 136 8.96 14.42 23.13
CA THR A 136 8.46 13.03 23.12
C THR A 136 7.09 12.95 22.49
N TRP A 137 6.70 11.77 22.07
CA TRP A 137 5.34 11.47 21.65
C TRP A 137 4.87 10.17 22.30
N GLN A 138 3.58 10.09 22.52
CA GLN A 138 2.90 8.90 22.97
C GLN A 138 1.73 8.61 22.03
N ALA A 139 1.47 7.35 21.77
CA ALA A 139 0.39 6.89 20.90
C ALA A 139 -0.47 5.87 21.62
N THR A 140 -1.77 5.95 21.39
CA THR A 140 -2.76 4.97 21.84
C THR A 140 -3.61 4.57 20.64
N ARG A 141 -3.86 3.28 20.49
CA ARG A 141 -4.75 2.77 19.44
C ARG A 141 -6.20 3.09 19.81
N SER A 142 -6.97 3.62 18.85
CA SER A 142 -8.41 3.88 18.98
C SER A 142 -9.21 2.66 18.54
#